data_99c511e96fd8e11d1beea88979ab4bc2
#
_entry.id   99c511e96fd8e11d1beea88979ab4bc2
#
_cell.length_a   1.000
_cell.length_b   1.000
_cell.length_c   1.000
_cell.angle_alpha   90.00
_cell.angle_beta   90.00
_cell.angle_gamma   90.00
#
_symmetry.space_group_name_H-M   'P 1'
#
loop_
_entity.id
_entity.type
_entity.pdbx_description
1 polymer ?
#
loop_
_entity_poly.entity_id
_entity_poly.type
_entity_poly.pdbx_seq_one_letter_code
_entity_poly.pdbx_strand_id
1 'polypeptide(L)'
;MRSETIAIHAGYEPDSATKSVAVPIYQTAAYAFDSADHGAALFNLEAEGYRYSRIANPTTSVLEKRIAELEGGVGALAVATGQAALHFAIVNLADTGGNIVAVPQLYGTTHTLLGHILPRQGITTRFAESDQADAIEKLIDENTKSVFAETIGNPAGNVCDIEALAKVAHRHGVPLVVDNTVATPILLKPFDYGADIAIHSLTKFLGGHGTTLGGAIVDSGRFHWAEHASRFPAFNTPDASYHGLVYAERFGKKAYIERARSVYQRTMGAVLSPFNAFLLLQGIETVALRIERHVENARKVAEFLRNDPRVAWVNYAGFPDSPYYLLVEKYLNGNASSLFTFGIKGGMEAGKAFYDSLQLITRLVNIGDAKSLACHPASTTHRQMSAEQQRIAGVLPETIRLSIGIEHIHDIIEDIDQALAQACPPRKRLEAAE
;
A
#
# COMPACT_ATOMS: atom_id res chain seq x y z
N MET A 1 -8.64 3.11 21.61
CA MET A 1 -7.19 3.30 21.91
C MET A 1 -6.56 4.14 20.81
N ARG A 2 -5.41 4.79 21.06
CA ARG A 2 -4.64 5.52 20.04
C ARG A 2 -3.78 4.54 19.22
N SER A 3 -3.36 4.93 18.03
CA SER A 3 -2.67 4.06 17.06
C SER A 3 -1.41 3.41 17.64
N GLU A 4 -0.63 4.12 18.45
CA GLU A 4 0.59 3.61 19.10
C GLU A 4 0.27 2.44 20.05
N THR A 5 -0.80 2.57 20.81
CA THR A 5 -1.27 1.52 21.74
C THR A 5 -1.88 0.34 20.98
N ILE A 6 -2.67 0.61 19.93
CA ILE A 6 -3.24 -0.42 19.05
C ILE A 6 -2.11 -1.23 18.40
N ALA A 7 -1.06 -0.58 17.90
CA ALA A 7 0.08 -1.22 17.26
C ALA A 7 0.76 -2.28 18.15
N ILE A 8 0.71 -2.09 19.47
CA ILE A 8 1.35 -3.00 20.44
C ILE A 8 0.38 -4.06 20.93
N HIS A 9 -0.86 -3.69 21.27
CA HIS A 9 -1.76 -4.55 22.06
C HIS A 9 -2.89 -5.21 21.28
N ALA A 10 -3.31 -4.62 20.14
CA ALA A 10 -4.50 -5.11 19.47
C ALA A 10 -4.35 -6.54 18.93
N GLY A 11 -5.44 -7.28 19.02
CA GLY A 11 -5.60 -8.62 18.44
C GLY A 11 -4.99 -9.76 19.26
N TYR A 12 -4.29 -9.50 20.36
CA TYR A 12 -3.67 -10.54 21.18
C TYR A 12 -3.92 -10.33 22.69
N GLU A 13 -4.32 -11.39 23.35
CA GLU A 13 -4.30 -11.53 24.79
C GLU A 13 -3.38 -12.70 25.17
N PRO A 14 -2.67 -12.66 26.32
CA PRO A 14 -1.80 -13.76 26.73
C PRO A 14 -2.52 -15.11 26.71
N ASP A 15 -1.93 -16.08 26.03
CA ASP A 15 -2.49 -17.43 25.86
C ASP A 15 -2.94 -18.03 27.20
N SER A 16 -4.14 -18.59 27.23
CA SER A 16 -4.77 -19.06 28.47
C SER A 16 -4.01 -20.21 29.14
N ALA A 17 -3.35 -21.07 28.36
CA ALA A 17 -2.65 -22.25 28.86
C ALA A 17 -1.21 -21.91 29.27
N THR A 18 -0.47 -21.19 28.44
CA THR A 18 0.96 -20.91 28.62
C THR A 18 1.26 -19.56 29.26
N LYS A 19 0.28 -18.63 29.23
CA LYS A 19 0.44 -17.22 29.66
C LYS A 19 1.54 -16.48 28.85
N SER A 20 1.83 -16.93 27.64
CA SER A 20 2.80 -16.27 26.76
C SER A 20 2.40 -14.84 26.49
N VAL A 21 3.32 -13.88 26.73
CA VAL A 21 3.12 -12.45 26.44
C VAL A 21 3.41 -12.15 24.97
N ALA A 22 4.43 -12.78 24.38
CA ALA A 22 4.69 -12.69 22.96
C ALA A 22 3.71 -13.58 22.18
N VAL A 23 3.30 -13.13 21.00
CA VAL A 23 2.42 -13.91 20.10
C VAL A 23 3.12 -15.21 19.71
N PRO A 24 2.57 -16.40 19.99
CA PRO A 24 3.16 -17.65 19.58
C PRO A 24 3.13 -17.87 18.07
N ILE A 25 4.14 -18.56 17.54
CA ILE A 25 4.18 -18.97 16.13
C ILE A 25 3.55 -20.34 15.97
N TYR A 26 2.34 -20.40 15.44
CA TYR A 26 1.64 -21.66 15.16
C TYR A 26 2.05 -22.20 13.78
N GLN A 27 3.22 -22.81 13.71
CA GLN A 27 3.78 -23.38 12.49
C GLN A 27 3.18 -24.75 12.21
N THR A 28 1.91 -24.78 11.79
CA THR A 28 1.17 -26.00 11.46
C THR A 28 0.32 -25.78 10.20
N ALA A 29 0.09 -26.87 9.45
CA ALA A 29 -0.79 -26.84 8.28
C ALA A 29 -2.26 -27.06 8.65
N ALA A 30 -2.55 -27.91 9.63
CA ALA A 30 -3.90 -28.37 9.95
C ALA A 30 -4.15 -28.41 11.48
N TYR A 31 -5.42 -28.44 11.84
CA TYR A 31 -5.91 -28.47 13.22
C TYR A 31 -6.88 -29.64 13.40
N ALA A 32 -6.84 -30.28 14.56
CA ALA A 32 -7.73 -31.38 14.90
C ALA A 32 -9.17 -30.86 15.18
N PHE A 33 -10.15 -31.70 14.92
CA PHE A 33 -11.55 -31.47 15.28
C PHE A 33 -11.92 -32.27 16.53
N ASP A 34 -12.81 -31.70 17.35
CA ASP A 34 -13.33 -32.39 18.53
C ASP A 34 -14.29 -33.52 18.14
N SER A 35 -15.00 -33.38 17.01
CA SER A 35 -15.96 -34.34 16.46
C SER A 35 -16.17 -34.12 14.96
N ALA A 36 -16.87 -35.07 14.31
CA ALA A 36 -17.30 -34.91 12.92
C ALA A 36 -18.24 -33.71 12.75
N ASP A 37 -19.15 -33.49 13.69
CA ASP A 37 -20.10 -32.37 13.66
C ASP A 37 -19.38 -31.03 13.84
N HIS A 38 -18.38 -30.95 14.74
CA HIS A 38 -17.52 -29.77 14.86
C HIS A 38 -16.80 -29.48 13.54
N GLY A 39 -16.21 -30.49 12.92
CA GLY A 39 -15.60 -30.35 11.62
C GLY A 39 -16.57 -29.83 10.55
N ALA A 40 -17.78 -30.39 10.48
CA ALA A 40 -18.81 -29.95 9.54
C ALA A 40 -19.22 -28.48 9.75
N ALA A 41 -19.45 -28.07 11.00
CA ALA A 41 -19.81 -26.68 11.34
C ALA A 41 -18.72 -25.68 10.92
N LEU A 42 -17.43 -26.02 11.08
CA LEU A 42 -16.32 -25.20 10.61
C LEU A 42 -16.31 -25.10 9.07
N PHE A 43 -16.58 -26.19 8.33
CA PHE A 43 -16.63 -26.16 6.86
C PHE A 43 -17.82 -25.38 6.32
N ASN A 44 -18.96 -25.43 7.02
CA ASN A 44 -20.18 -24.67 6.66
C ASN A 44 -20.12 -23.21 7.09
N LEU A 45 -19.04 -22.74 7.71
CA LEU A 45 -18.92 -21.40 8.30
C LEU A 45 -19.98 -21.11 9.38
N GLU A 46 -20.42 -22.14 10.10
CA GLU A 46 -21.39 -22.09 11.20
C GLU A 46 -20.72 -21.93 12.56
N ALA A 47 -19.45 -22.35 12.68
CA ALA A 47 -18.60 -22.19 13.86
C ALA A 47 -17.32 -21.41 13.50
N GLU A 48 -16.82 -20.63 14.47
CA GLU A 48 -15.49 -20.01 14.41
C GLU A 48 -14.43 -21.02 14.87
N GLY A 49 -13.26 -20.99 14.23
CA GLY A 49 -12.14 -21.84 14.60
C GLY A 49 -11.13 -22.06 13.48
N TYR A 50 -10.12 -22.87 13.79
CA TYR A 50 -9.05 -23.18 12.85
C TYR A 50 -9.23 -24.59 12.31
N ARG A 51 -9.01 -24.78 11.00
CA ARG A 51 -9.09 -26.08 10.32
C ARG A 51 -7.87 -26.34 9.45
N TYR A 52 -7.40 -25.31 8.78
CA TYR A 52 -6.25 -25.37 7.88
C TYR A 52 -5.62 -23.99 7.73
N SER A 53 -4.29 -23.88 7.87
CA SER A 53 -3.59 -22.59 7.90
C SER A 53 -3.69 -21.78 6.59
N ARG A 54 -4.04 -22.40 5.45
CA ARG A 54 -4.35 -21.68 4.22
C ARG A 54 -5.59 -20.77 4.37
N ILE A 55 -6.48 -21.07 5.30
CA ILE A 55 -7.72 -20.33 5.52
C ILE A 55 -7.56 -19.36 6.70
N ALA A 56 -7.10 -19.89 7.84
CA ALA A 56 -6.85 -19.11 9.06
C ALA A 56 -5.77 -19.81 9.91
N ASN A 57 -4.96 -19.00 10.60
CA ASN A 57 -3.92 -19.46 11.50
C ASN A 57 -3.87 -18.52 12.72
N PRO A 58 -3.71 -18.99 13.97
CA PRO A 58 -3.74 -18.12 15.15
C PRO A 58 -2.77 -16.94 15.11
N THR A 59 -1.52 -17.15 14.66
CA THR A 59 -0.52 -16.09 14.52
C THR A 59 -0.93 -15.05 13.47
N THR A 60 -1.40 -15.52 12.31
CA THR A 60 -1.87 -14.64 11.23
C THR A 60 -3.14 -13.88 11.65
N SER A 61 -4.04 -14.51 12.42
CA SER A 61 -5.25 -13.88 12.92
C SER A 61 -4.97 -12.71 13.87
N VAL A 62 -3.90 -12.78 14.67
CA VAL A 62 -3.45 -11.64 15.49
C VAL A 62 -3.03 -10.46 14.60
N LEU A 63 -2.26 -10.73 13.55
CA LEU A 63 -1.83 -9.72 12.59
C LEU A 63 -3.05 -9.07 11.91
N GLU A 64 -4.00 -9.87 11.44
CA GLU A 64 -5.23 -9.41 10.78
C GLU A 64 -6.04 -8.49 11.70
N LYS A 65 -6.28 -8.91 12.96
CA LYS A 65 -6.98 -8.09 13.95
C LYS A 65 -6.26 -6.77 14.23
N ARG A 66 -4.94 -6.81 14.40
CA ARG A 66 -4.13 -5.62 14.67
C ARG A 66 -4.20 -4.60 13.54
N ILE A 67 -4.08 -5.05 12.29
CA ILE A 67 -4.17 -4.17 11.12
C ILE A 67 -5.60 -3.62 10.95
N ALA A 68 -6.63 -4.46 11.15
CA ALA A 68 -8.01 -4.02 11.09
C ALA A 68 -8.28 -2.89 12.11
N GLU A 69 -7.83 -3.05 13.35
CA GLU A 69 -8.00 -2.02 14.39
C GLU A 69 -7.17 -0.76 14.12
N LEU A 70 -5.97 -0.88 13.55
CA LEU A 70 -5.15 0.26 13.17
C LEU A 70 -5.83 1.13 12.11
N GLU A 71 -6.44 0.52 11.10
CA GLU A 71 -7.20 1.22 10.06
C GLU A 71 -8.61 1.65 10.50
N GLY A 72 -9.14 1.04 11.57
CA GLY A 72 -10.53 1.25 12.00
C GLY A 72 -11.55 0.44 11.18
N GLY A 73 -11.14 -0.70 10.64
CA GLY A 73 -11.96 -1.62 9.86
C GLY A 73 -12.64 -2.70 10.71
N VAL A 74 -13.61 -3.41 10.11
CA VAL A 74 -14.35 -4.52 10.75
C VAL A 74 -13.62 -5.86 10.64
N GLY A 75 -12.63 -5.95 9.75
CA GLY A 75 -11.84 -7.15 9.55
C GLY A 75 -10.74 -6.95 8.52
N ALA A 76 -9.75 -7.82 8.56
CA ALA A 76 -8.66 -7.85 7.59
C ALA A 76 -8.35 -9.28 7.13
N LEU A 77 -7.71 -9.38 5.98
CA LEU A 77 -7.20 -10.61 5.39
C LEU A 77 -5.72 -10.43 5.07
N ALA A 78 -4.85 -11.18 5.75
CA ALA A 78 -3.42 -11.18 5.46
C ALA A 78 -3.09 -12.21 4.38
N VAL A 79 -2.30 -11.78 3.39
CA VAL A 79 -1.90 -12.56 2.22
C VAL A 79 -0.39 -12.47 1.98
N ALA A 80 0.13 -13.32 1.08
CA ALA A 80 1.56 -13.46 0.85
C ALA A 80 2.29 -12.17 0.42
N THR A 81 1.62 -11.26 -0.30
CA THR A 81 2.22 -10.04 -0.85
C THR A 81 1.19 -8.93 -1.02
N GLY A 82 1.63 -7.66 -1.12
CA GLY A 82 0.76 -6.53 -1.47
C GLY A 82 0.07 -6.71 -2.83
N GLN A 83 0.75 -7.31 -3.82
CA GLN A 83 0.14 -7.59 -5.13
C GLN A 83 -0.96 -8.66 -5.06
N ALA A 84 -0.81 -9.66 -4.18
CA ALA A 84 -1.88 -10.63 -3.91
C ALA A 84 -3.07 -9.95 -3.23
N ALA A 85 -2.81 -9.02 -2.30
CA ALA A 85 -3.87 -8.22 -1.67
C ALA A 85 -4.64 -7.39 -2.70
N LEU A 86 -3.93 -6.66 -3.56
CA LEU A 86 -4.55 -5.89 -4.63
C LEU A 86 -5.37 -6.78 -5.58
N HIS A 87 -4.80 -7.88 -6.06
CA HIS A 87 -5.49 -8.80 -6.95
C HIS A 87 -6.77 -9.34 -6.30
N PHE A 88 -6.69 -9.86 -5.07
CA PHE A 88 -7.86 -10.39 -4.38
C PHE A 88 -8.90 -9.31 -4.08
N ALA A 89 -8.48 -8.11 -3.74
CA ALA A 89 -9.41 -7.01 -3.50
C ALA A 89 -10.24 -6.68 -4.77
N ILE A 90 -9.62 -6.67 -5.93
CA ILE A 90 -10.30 -6.35 -7.19
C ILE A 90 -11.18 -7.51 -7.67
N VAL A 91 -10.63 -8.73 -7.74
CA VAL A 91 -11.42 -9.88 -8.23
C VAL A 91 -12.55 -10.30 -7.28
N ASN A 92 -12.51 -9.86 -6.03
CA ASN A 92 -13.62 -10.02 -5.09
C ASN A 92 -14.81 -9.08 -5.41
N LEU A 93 -14.58 -8.01 -6.17
CA LEU A 93 -15.60 -7.03 -6.58
C LEU A 93 -16.05 -7.23 -8.03
N ALA A 94 -15.12 -7.59 -8.91
CA ALA A 94 -15.31 -7.60 -10.37
C ALA A 94 -15.16 -9.01 -10.92
N ASP A 95 -16.13 -9.39 -11.74
CA ASP A 95 -16.10 -10.57 -12.60
C ASP A 95 -15.86 -10.17 -14.06
N THR A 96 -15.77 -11.17 -14.97
CA THR A 96 -15.69 -10.96 -16.42
C THR A 96 -16.78 -10.02 -16.92
N GLY A 97 -16.39 -8.99 -17.66
CA GLY A 97 -17.26 -7.92 -18.16
C GLY A 97 -17.35 -6.69 -17.26
N GLY A 98 -16.85 -6.79 -16.02
CA GLY A 98 -16.73 -5.64 -15.13
C GLY A 98 -15.54 -4.74 -15.46
N ASN A 99 -15.57 -3.51 -14.93
CA ASN A 99 -14.44 -2.60 -15.05
C ASN A 99 -14.10 -1.91 -13.71
N ILE A 100 -12.87 -1.40 -13.65
CA ILE A 100 -12.33 -0.60 -12.55
C ILE A 100 -11.98 0.77 -13.12
N VAL A 101 -12.28 1.84 -12.40
CA VAL A 101 -11.78 3.19 -12.70
C VAL A 101 -10.62 3.50 -11.77
N ALA A 102 -9.48 3.90 -12.31
CA ALA A 102 -8.27 4.12 -11.52
C ALA A 102 -7.63 5.48 -11.82
N VAL A 103 -7.02 6.08 -10.80
CA VAL A 103 -6.16 7.26 -10.96
C VAL A 103 -4.92 6.89 -11.77
N PRO A 104 -4.27 7.85 -12.48
CA PRO A 104 -3.10 7.53 -13.32
C PRO A 104 -1.81 7.32 -12.54
N GLN A 105 -1.66 7.94 -11.35
CA GLN A 105 -0.43 7.88 -10.55
C GLN A 105 -0.46 6.66 -9.63
N LEU A 106 0.03 5.53 -10.13
CA LEU A 106 0.07 4.26 -9.41
C LEU A 106 1.45 3.62 -9.48
N TYR A 107 1.72 2.74 -8.55
CA TYR A 107 2.90 1.88 -8.57
C TYR A 107 2.98 1.07 -9.87
N GLY A 108 4.19 0.95 -10.47
CA GLY A 108 4.37 0.34 -11.78
C GLY A 108 3.78 -1.08 -11.93
N THR A 109 3.94 -1.94 -10.90
CA THR A 109 3.35 -3.29 -10.95
C THR A 109 1.82 -3.27 -10.80
N THR A 110 1.27 -2.27 -10.12
CA THR A 110 -0.19 -2.02 -10.08
C THR A 110 -0.70 -1.69 -11.48
N HIS A 111 -0.02 -0.82 -12.22
CA HIS A 111 -0.34 -0.58 -13.62
C HIS A 111 -0.31 -1.85 -14.48
N THR A 112 0.71 -2.70 -14.27
CA THR A 112 0.81 -3.98 -14.99
C THR A 112 -0.37 -4.90 -14.65
N LEU A 113 -0.72 -5.03 -13.37
CA LEU A 113 -1.85 -5.86 -12.95
C LEU A 113 -3.16 -5.35 -13.55
N LEU A 114 -3.45 -4.06 -13.36
CA LEU A 114 -4.70 -3.44 -13.80
C LEU A 114 -4.81 -3.35 -15.33
N GLY A 115 -3.74 -2.97 -16.01
CA GLY A 115 -3.74 -2.71 -17.45
C GLY A 115 -3.48 -3.93 -18.34
N HIS A 116 -2.84 -4.98 -17.83
CA HIS A 116 -2.40 -6.11 -18.66
C HIS A 116 -2.83 -7.49 -18.14
N ILE A 117 -2.93 -7.69 -16.84
CA ILE A 117 -3.25 -9.01 -16.27
C ILE A 117 -4.76 -9.19 -16.10
N LEU A 118 -5.44 -8.22 -15.46
CA LEU A 118 -6.88 -8.28 -15.25
C LEU A 118 -7.68 -8.32 -16.58
N PRO A 119 -7.28 -7.62 -17.65
CA PRO A 119 -7.95 -7.77 -18.96
C PRO A 119 -7.95 -9.20 -19.50
N ARG A 120 -6.93 -10.01 -19.20
CA ARG A 120 -6.91 -11.46 -19.55
C ARG A 120 -7.91 -12.28 -18.75
N GLN A 121 -8.40 -11.75 -17.64
CA GLN A 121 -9.45 -12.32 -16.82
C GLN A 121 -10.84 -11.72 -17.15
N GLY A 122 -10.90 -10.86 -18.18
CA GLY A 122 -12.14 -10.20 -18.62
C GLY A 122 -12.52 -8.97 -17.78
N ILE A 123 -11.63 -8.47 -16.91
CA ILE A 123 -11.84 -7.26 -16.11
C ILE A 123 -11.02 -6.13 -16.74
N THR A 124 -11.68 -5.06 -17.20
CA THR A 124 -10.99 -3.93 -17.81
C THR A 124 -10.69 -2.85 -16.78
N THR A 125 -9.63 -2.05 -17.02
CA THR A 125 -9.34 -0.86 -16.20
C THR A 125 -9.36 0.38 -17.09
N ARG A 126 -10.06 1.40 -16.64
CA ARG A 126 -10.10 2.74 -17.23
C ARG A 126 -9.25 3.66 -16.37
N PHE A 127 -8.09 4.03 -16.88
CA PHE A 127 -7.22 5.00 -16.21
C PHE A 127 -7.69 6.41 -16.56
N ALA A 128 -7.89 7.23 -15.52
CA ALA A 128 -8.25 8.64 -15.71
C ALA A 128 -7.05 9.46 -16.22
N GLU A 129 -7.34 10.62 -16.80
CA GLU A 129 -6.30 11.56 -17.25
C GLU A 129 -5.62 12.30 -16.08
N SER A 130 -6.33 12.39 -14.94
CA SER A 130 -5.84 13.01 -13.71
C SER A 130 -6.46 12.35 -12.48
N ASP A 131 -5.95 12.65 -11.29
CA ASP A 131 -6.47 12.22 -9.99
C ASP A 131 -7.66 13.06 -9.49
N GLN A 132 -8.15 14.00 -10.31
CA GLN A 132 -9.29 14.83 -9.96
C GLN A 132 -10.61 14.05 -10.04
N ALA A 133 -11.50 14.30 -9.09
CA ALA A 133 -12.74 13.57 -8.93
C ALA A 133 -13.65 13.60 -10.17
N ASP A 134 -13.70 14.72 -10.89
CA ASP A 134 -14.49 14.88 -12.10
C ASP A 134 -13.93 14.09 -13.31
N ALA A 135 -12.61 13.90 -13.37
CA ALA A 135 -11.99 13.03 -14.37
C ALA A 135 -12.32 11.55 -14.12
N ILE A 136 -12.36 11.14 -12.85
CA ILE A 136 -12.79 9.80 -12.43
C ILE A 136 -14.26 9.57 -12.72
N GLU A 137 -15.13 10.52 -12.37
CA GLU A 137 -16.58 10.40 -12.54
C GLU A 137 -17.01 10.13 -13.98
N LYS A 138 -16.37 10.79 -14.95
CA LYS A 138 -16.64 10.61 -16.38
C LYS A 138 -16.40 9.19 -16.91
N LEU A 139 -15.62 8.38 -16.19
CA LEU A 139 -15.27 7.02 -16.59
C LEU A 139 -16.15 5.95 -15.93
N ILE A 140 -16.97 6.33 -14.94
CA ILE A 140 -17.84 5.38 -14.24
C ILE A 140 -19.08 5.07 -15.07
N ASP A 141 -19.38 3.78 -15.23
CA ASP A 141 -20.59 3.28 -15.89
C ASP A 141 -21.29 2.18 -15.05
N GLU A 142 -22.30 1.53 -15.65
CA GLU A 142 -23.06 0.46 -15.00
C GLU A 142 -22.22 -0.79 -14.70
N ASN A 143 -21.13 -1.02 -15.43
CA ASN A 143 -20.24 -2.16 -15.24
C ASN A 143 -19.06 -1.86 -14.31
N THR A 144 -18.93 -0.61 -13.85
CA THR A 144 -17.87 -0.22 -12.92
C THR A 144 -18.10 -0.87 -11.55
N LYS A 145 -17.06 -1.52 -11.01
CA LYS A 145 -17.11 -2.27 -9.75
C LYS A 145 -16.36 -1.59 -8.61
N SER A 146 -15.41 -0.72 -8.92
CA SER A 146 -14.75 0.12 -7.92
C SER A 146 -14.03 1.30 -8.56
N VAL A 147 -13.77 2.32 -7.74
CA VAL A 147 -12.73 3.31 -7.98
C VAL A 147 -11.48 2.87 -7.21
N PHE A 148 -10.31 2.99 -7.83
CA PHE A 148 -9.02 2.61 -7.22
C PHE A 148 -8.04 3.78 -7.21
N ALA A 149 -7.37 4.01 -6.07
CA ALA A 149 -6.33 5.02 -5.90
C ALA A 149 -5.24 4.56 -4.93
N GLU A 150 -4.06 5.18 -5.00
CA GLU A 150 -3.05 5.14 -3.92
C GLU A 150 -3.20 6.41 -3.08
N THR A 151 -3.19 6.28 -1.75
CA THR A 151 -3.31 7.43 -0.84
C THR A 151 -2.14 8.40 -1.02
N ILE A 152 -0.95 7.84 -1.21
CA ILE A 152 0.27 8.55 -1.61
C ILE A 152 0.91 7.76 -2.74
N GLY A 153 1.00 8.37 -3.90
CA GLY A 153 1.48 7.72 -5.12
C GLY A 153 3.00 7.50 -5.14
N ASN A 154 3.43 6.43 -5.77
CA ASN A 154 4.82 6.05 -5.98
C ASN A 154 5.13 6.01 -7.50
N PRO A 155 6.12 6.78 -8.02
CA PRO A 155 7.27 7.36 -7.30
C PRO A 155 7.10 8.82 -6.84
N ALA A 156 6.10 9.53 -7.30
CA ALA A 156 6.06 10.99 -7.21
C ALA A 156 5.75 11.55 -5.80
N GLY A 157 5.15 10.75 -4.90
CA GLY A 157 4.76 11.23 -3.58
C GLY A 157 3.54 12.17 -3.58
N ASN A 158 2.75 12.17 -4.66
CA ASN A 158 1.49 12.92 -4.75
C ASN A 158 0.46 12.40 -3.75
N VAL A 159 -0.36 13.29 -3.19
CA VAL A 159 -1.39 12.95 -2.21
C VAL A 159 -2.75 12.99 -2.89
N CYS A 160 -3.52 11.91 -2.75
CA CYS A 160 -4.85 11.77 -3.36
C CYS A 160 -5.94 12.43 -2.51
N ASP A 161 -6.92 13.10 -3.13
CA ASP A 161 -8.11 13.62 -2.42
C ASP A 161 -9.15 12.50 -2.22
N ILE A 162 -8.94 11.69 -1.17
CA ILE A 162 -9.74 10.50 -0.88
C ILE A 162 -11.21 10.85 -0.67
N GLU A 163 -11.52 11.93 0.05
CA GLU A 163 -12.89 12.32 0.32
C GLU A 163 -13.64 12.70 -0.95
N ALA A 164 -12.98 13.39 -1.88
CA ALA A 164 -13.58 13.73 -3.16
C ALA A 164 -13.85 12.48 -4.01
N LEU A 165 -12.90 11.55 -4.07
CA LEU A 165 -13.06 10.28 -4.78
C LEU A 165 -14.15 9.40 -4.15
N ALA A 166 -14.20 9.31 -2.82
CA ALA A 166 -15.23 8.55 -2.12
C ALA A 166 -16.64 9.09 -2.42
N LYS A 167 -16.82 10.41 -2.39
CA LYS A 167 -18.08 11.06 -2.75
C LYS A 167 -18.53 10.72 -4.17
N VAL A 168 -17.61 10.71 -5.11
CA VAL A 168 -17.91 10.33 -6.51
C VAL A 168 -18.26 8.84 -6.58
N ALA A 169 -17.45 7.96 -6.04
CA ALA A 169 -17.68 6.52 -6.05
C ALA A 169 -19.07 6.16 -5.46
N HIS A 170 -19.37 6.69 -4.29
CA HIS A 170 -20.63 6.41 -3.59
C HIS A 170 -21.86 6.95 -4.32
N ARG A 171 -21.79 8.12 -4.99
CA ARG A 171 -22.90 8.61 -5.83
C ARG A 171 -23.28 7.63 -6.93
N HIS A 172 -22.32 6.86 -7.42
CA HIS A 172 -22.52 5.84 -8.44
C HIS A 172 -22.69 4.42 -7.87
N GLY A 173 -22.79 4.27 -6.53
CA GLY A 173 -22.99 2.97 -5.87
C GLY A 173 -21.83 2.01 -6.06
N VAL A 174 -20.60 2.50 -6.13
CA VAL A 174 -19.37 1.71 -6.19
C VAL A 174 -18.44 2.03 -5.01
N PRO A 175 -17.71 1.05 -4.46
CA PRO A 175 -16.76 1.29 -3.37
C PRO A 175 -15.51 1.99 -3.87
N LEU A 176 -14.89 2.79 -2.97
CA LEU A 176 -13.53 3.28 -3.12
C LEU A 176 -12.53 2.31 -2.47
N VAL A 177 -11.64 1.78 -3.28
CA VAL A 177 -10.50 0.94 -2.86
C VAL A 177 -9.24 1.77 -2.88
N VAL A 178 -8.49 1.81 -1.78
CA VAL A 178 -7.24 2.57 -1.70
C VAL A 178 -6.07 1.70 -1.28
N ASP A 179 -4.91 1.90 -1.91
CA ASP A 179 -3.64 1.37 -1.40
C ASP A 179 -3.04 2.38 -0.42
N ASN A 180 -3.03 2.02 0.86
CA ASN A 180 -2.54 2.84 1.96
C ASN A 180 -1.12 2.46 2.42
N THR A 181 -0.36 1.80 1.55
CA THR A 181 0.98 1.28 1.87
C THR A 181 1.95 2.37 2.31
N VAL A 182 1.97 3.53 1.63
CA VAL A 182 2.94 4.60 1.88
C VAL A 182 2.57 5.43 3.09
N ALA A 183 1.30 5.81 3.22
CA ALA A 183 0.84 6.60 4.37
C ALA A 183 0.81 5.78 5.66
N THR A 184 0.48 4.51 5.60
CA THR A 184 0.17 3.67 6.76
C THR A 184 -1.00 4.21 7.60
N PRO A 185 -1.62 3.42 8.49
CA PRO A 185 -2.65 3.93 9.41
C PRO A 185 -2.13 4.95 10.43
N ILE A 186 -0.82 5.21 10.44
CA ILE A 186 -0.20 6.20 11.33
C ILE A 186 -0.34 7.62 10.78
N LEU A 187 -0.09 7.82 9.48
CA LEU A 187 -0.27 9.13 8.85
C LEU A 187 -1.72 9.37 8.42
N LEU A 188 -2.40 8.31 7.95
CA LEU A 188 -3.73 8.43 7.35
C LEU A 188 -4.57 7.18 7.58
N LYS A 189 -5.78 7.36 8.10
CA LYS A 189 -6.83 6.34 8.14
C LYS A 189 -7.85 6.66 7.04
N PRO A 190 -7.78 6.02 5.88
CA PRO A 190 -8.59 6.39 4.72
C PRO A 190 -10.09 6.19 4.95
N PHE A 191 -10.49 5.31 5.87
CA PHE A 191 -11.89 5.09 6.22
C PHE A 191 -12.55 6.31 6.88
N ASP A 192 -11.78 7.17 7.54
CA ASP A 192 -12.29 8.41 8.13
C ASP A 192 -12.70 9.43 7.06
N TYR A 193 -12.25 9.21 5.82
CA TYR A 193 -12.53 10.05 4.66
C TYR A 193 -13.37 9.35 3.57
N GLY A 194 -13.97 8.20 3.91
CA GLY A 194 -14.96 7.53 3.07
C GLY A 194 -14.42 6.42 2.18
N ALA A 195 -13.16 6.03 2.27
CA ALA A 195 -12.71 4.80 1.62
C ALA A 195 -13.42 3.58 2.23
N ASP A 196 -13.68 2.56 1.42
CA ASP A 196 -14.40 1.35 1.83
C ASP A 196 -13.46 0.18 2.08
N ILE A 197 -12.40 0.08 1.27
CA ILE A 197 -11.43 -1.00 1.34
C ILE A 197 -10.03 -0.39 1.30
N ALA A 198 -9.17 -0.78 2.24
CA ALA A 198 -7.76 -0.41 2.25
C ALA A 198 -6.89 -1.62 1.96
N ILE A 199 -5.82 -1.40 1.19
CA ILE A 199 -4.82 -2.41 0.85
C ILE A 199 -3.48 -1.97 1.40
N HIS A 200 -2.68 -2.94 1.84
CA HIS A 200 -1.31 -2.71 2.27
C HIS A 200 -0.34 -3.72 1.69
N SER A 201 0.79 -3.25 1.22
CA SER A 201 2.00 -4.06 1.20
C SER A 201 2.64 -3.99 2.59
N LEU A 202 2.43 -5.02 3.41
CA LEU A 202 3.02 -5.13 4.76
C LEU A 202 4.55 -5.21 4.71
N THR A 203 5.10 -5.57 3.55
CA THR A 203 6.53 -5.59 3.23
C THR A 203 7.22 -4.26 3.47
N LYS A 204 6.48 -3.12 3.36
CA LYS A 204 6.98 -1.75 3.35
C LYS A 204 7.01 -1.18 4.77
N PHE A 205 6.55 0.02 4.98
CA PHE A 205 6.59 0.75 6.25
C PHE A 205 6.02 -0.02 7.46
N LEU A 206 4.95 -0.81 7.28
CA LEU A 206 4.37 -1.57 8.39
C LEU A 206 5.34 -2.62 8.92
N GLY A 207 5.95 -3.42 8.05
CA GLY A 207 7.04 -4.33 8.43
C GLY A 207 8.34 -3.61 8.76
N GLY A 208 8.75 -2.69 7.91
CA GLY A 208 9.81 -1.69 8.13
C GLY A 208 11.25 -2.17 8.17
N HIS A 209 11.52 -3.45 7.93
CA HIS A 209 12.86 -4.05 8.09
C HIS A 209 13.38 -4.77 6.84
N GLY A 210 12.59 -4.85 5.77
CA GLY A 210 12.98 -5.55 4.54
C GLY A 210 13.18 -7.07 4.70
N THR A 211 12.71 -7.66 5.80
CA THR A 211 12.98 -9.07 6.17
C THR A 211 11.98 -10.05 5.61
N THR A 212 10.77 -9.59 5.27
CA THR A 212 9.70 -10.47 4.82
C THR A 212 8.72 -9.79 3.88
N LEU A 213 8.04 -10.58 3.05
CA LEU A 213 6.93 -10.15 2.23
C LEU A 213 5.61 -10.37 2.97
N GLY A 214 4.65 -9.50 2.72
CA GLY A 214 3.28 -9.64 3.17
C GLY A 214 2.35 -8.64 2.51
N GLY A 215 1.06 -8.91 2.53
CA GLY A 215 0.00 -8.01 2.11
C GLY A 215 -1.19 -8.12 3.03
N ALA A 216 -2.03 -7.10 3.04
CA ALA A 216 -3.31 -7.12 3.74
C ALA A 216 -4.39 -6.38 2.95
N ILE A 217 -5.61 -6.88 3.10
CA ILE A 217 -6.85 -6.19 2.71
C ILE A 217 -7.58 -5.89 4.00
N VAL A 218 -8.08 -4.67 4.15
CA VAL A 218 -8.92 -4.25 5.29
C VAL A 218 -10.26 -3.77 4.77
N ASP A 219 -11.33 -4.24 5.39
CA ASP A 219 -12.70 -3.86 5.08
C ASP A 219 -13.21 -2.89 6.13
N SER A 220 -13.70 -1.72 5.69
CA SER A 220 -14.33 -0.75 6.59
C SER A 220 -15.66 -1.26 7.17
N GLY A 221 -16.35 -2.17 6.46
CA GLY A 221 -17.72 -2.62 6.76
C GLY A 221 -18.78 -1.54 6.57
N ARG A 222 -18.46 -0.45 5.86
CA ARG A 222 -19.36 0.70 5.66
C ARG A 222 -20.10 0.66 4.32
N PHE A 223 -19.60 -0.08 3.34
CA PHE A 223 -20.28 -0.23 2.06
C PHE A 223 -21.44 -1.22 2.18
N HIS A 224 -22.65 -0.78 1.81
CA HIS A 224 -23.90 -1.55 1.97
C HIS A 224 -24.17 -2.44 0.74
N TRP A 225 -23.56 -3.62 0.70
CA TRP A 225 -23.65 -4.56 -0.43
C TRP A 225 -25.08 -4.87 -0.87
N ALA A 226 -26.00 -5.01 0.07
CA ALA A 226 -27.42 -5.32 -0.20
C ALA A 226 -28.15 -4.19 -0.93
N GLU A 227 -27.77 -2.93 -0.71
CA GLU A 227 -28.37 -1.77 -1.40
C GLU A 227 -27.95 -1.69 -2.88
N HIS A 228 -26.85 -2.37 -3.23
CA HIS A 228 -26.28 -2.42 -4.57
C HIS A 228 -26.28 -3.84 -5.16
N ALA A 229 -27.29 -4.67 -4.82
CA ALA A 229 -27.34 -6.09 -5.14
C ALA A 229 -27.20 -6.39 -6.64
N SER A 230 -27.82 -5.58 -7.51
CA SER A 230 -27.73 -5.75 -8.97
C SER A 230 -26.32 -5.52 -9.51
N ARG A 231 -25.56 -4.63 -8.89
CA ARG A 231 -24.16 -4.35 -9.24
C ARG A 231 -23.19 -5.39 -8.69
N PHE A 232 -23.51 -5.93 -7.50
CA PHE A 232 -22.68 -6.90 -6.78
C PHE A 232 -23.42 -8.20 -6.48
N PRO A 233 -23.84 -8.97 -7.50
CA PRO A 233 -24.57 -10.22 -7.31
C PRO A 233 -23.77 -11.25 -6.52
N ALA A 234 -22.44 -11.27 -6.63
CA ALA A 234 -21.58 -12.22 -5.93
C ALA A 234 -21.68 -12.15 -4.39
N PHE A 235 -22.17 -11.06 -3.81
CA PHE A 235 -22.44 -10.94 -2.38
C PHE A 235 -23.89 -11.23 -2.02
N ASN A 236 -24.81 -11.12 -2.99
CA ASN A 236 -26.26 -11.05 -2.77
C ASN A 236 -27.04 -12.23 -3.38
N THR A 237 -26.38 -13.16 -4.03
CA THR A 237 -26.96 -14.38 -4.60
C THR A 237 -26.31 -15.63 -4.00
N PRO A 238 -27.01 -16.79 -4.01
CA PRO A 238 -26.46 -18.04 -3.50
C PRO A 238 -25.15 -18.43 -4.20
N ASP A 239 -24.08 -18.60 -3.42
CA ASP A 239 -22.76 -19.03 -3.93
C ASP A 239 -22.70 -20.56 -4.03
N ALA A 240 -22.58 -21.08 -5.25
CA ALA A 240 -22.52 -22.52 -5.52
C ALA A 240 -21.30 -23.20 -4.90
N SER A 241 -20.18 -22.46 -4.67
CA SER A 241 -18.97 -22.99 -4.05
C SER A 241 -19.08 -23.16 -2.54
N TYR A 242 -20.13 -22.59 -1.94
CA TYR A 242 -20.44 -22.64 -0.51
C TYR A 242 -21.91 -23.03 -0.23
N HIS A 243 -22.41 -24.05 -0.92
CA HIS A 243 -23.74 -24.65 -0.67
C HIS A 243 -24.92 -23.67 -0.70
N GLY A 244 -24.80 -22.62 -1.52
CA GLY A 244 -25.86 -21.61 -1.62
C GLY A 244 -25.81 -20.49 -0.58
N LEU A 245 -24.68 -20.31 0.10
CA LEU A 245 -24.49 -19.20 1.05
C LEU A 245 -24.64 -17.83 0.34
N VAL A 246 -25.38 -16.91 0.96
CA VAL A 246 -25.47 -15.50 0.56
C VAL A 246 -24.63 -14.67 1.53
N TYR A 247 -23.51 -14.13 1.06
CA TYR A 247 -22.52 -13.47 1.92
C TYR A 247 -23.05 -12.25 2.66
N ALA A 248 -23.81 -11.39 1.96
CA ALA A 248 -24.39 -10.18 2.56
C ALA A 248 -25.38 -10.50 3.70
N GLU A 249 -26.19 -11.57 3.55
CA GLU A 249 -27.13 -12.01 4.57
C GLU A 249 -26.40 -12.65 5.77
N ARG A 250 -25.41 -13.52 5.48
CA ARG A 250 -24.71 -14.31 6.52
C ARG A 250 -23.77 -13.47 7.36
N PHE A 251 -23.00 -12.56 6.72
CA PHE A 251 -21.90 -11.86 7.38
C PHE A 251 -22.11 -10.35 7.52
N GLY A 252 -23.17 -9.79 6.90
CA GLY A 252 -23.47 -8.37 6.99
C GLY A 252 -22.28 -7.49 6.65
N LYS A 253 -21.80 -6.69 7.61
CA LYS A 253 -20.67 -5.78 7.44
C LYS A 253 -19.34 -6.47 7.09
N LYS A 254 -19.18 -7.77 7.38
CA LYS A 254 -17.99 -8.56 7.07
C LYS A 254 -18.09 -9.34 5.75
N ALA A 255 -19.17 -9.17 4.99
CA ALA A 255 -19.42 -9.94 3.78
C ALA A 255 -18.25 -9.92 2.81
N TYR A 256 -17.64 -8.76 2.61
CA TYR A 256 -16.52 -8.59 1.67
C TYR A 256 -15.28 -9.37 2.11
N ILE A 257 -14.87 -9.21 3.36
CA ILE A 257 -13.63 -9.84 3.85
C ILE A 257 -13.78 -11.36 3.99
N GLU A 258 -14.96 -11.83 4.40
CA GLU A 258 -15.24 -13.27 4.52
C GLU A 258 -15.33 -13.96 3.16
N ARG A 259 -15.86 -13.27 2.13
CA ARG A 259 -15.82 -13.77 0.76
C ARG A 259 -14.40 -13.80 0.21
N ALA A 260 -13.61 -12.77 0.43
CA ALA A 260 -12.21 -12.75 0.02
C ALA A 260 -11.41 -13.93 0.62
N ARG A 261 -11.64 -14.24 1.90
CA ARG A 261 -11.04 -15.38 2.61
C ARG A 261 -11.52 -16.72 2.08
N SER A 262 -12.84 -16.92 2.04
CA SER A 262 -13.46 -18.22 1.77
C SER A 262 -13.42 -18.61 0.30
N VAL A 263 -13.47 -17.65 -0.62
CA VAL A 263 -13.42 -17.91 -2.07
C VAL A 263 -11.99 -17.76 -2.60
N TYR A 264 -11.38 -16.60 -2.47
CA TYR A 264 -10.13 -16.31 -3.16
C TYR A 264 -8.90 -16.85 -2.43
N GLN A 265 -8.69 -16.54 -1.16
CA GLN A 265 -7.54 -17.06 -0.44
C GLN A 265 -7.55 -18.58 -0.35
N ARG A 266 -8.70 -19.16 -0.03
CA ARG A 266 -8.85 -20.63 0.05
C ARG A 266 -8.48 -21.31 -1.24
N THR A 267 -8.85 -20.75 -2.39
CA THR A 267 -8.74 -21.40 -3.71
C THR A 267 -7.42 -21.08 -4.42
N MET A 268 -6.99 -19.80 -4.38
CA MET A 268 -5.78 -19.35 -5.05
C MET A 268 -4.50 -19.50 -4.21
N GLY A 269 -4.64 -19.57 -2.88
CA GLY A 269 -3.56 -20.02 -2.00
C GLY A 269 -2.43 -19.02 -1.76
N ALA A 270 -2.60 -17.72 -2.00
CA ALA A 270 -1.59 -16.69 -1.69
C ALA A 270 -1.53 -16.39 -0.18
N VAL A 271 -1.16 -17.37 0.62
CA VAL A 271 -1.22 -17.36 2.09
C VAL A 271 0.05 -16.81 2.70
N LEU A 272 -0.10 -15.96 3.71
CA LEU A 272 1.01 -15.50 4.53
C LEU A 272 1.44 -16.62 5.51
N SER A 273 2.74 -16.91 5.59
CA SER A 273 3.24 -17.87 6.59
C SER A 273 3.13 -17.32 8.02
N PRO A 274 2.90 -18.18 9.04
CA PRO A 274 2.88 -17.73 10.44
C PRO A 274 4.18 -17.07 10.88
N PHE A 275 5.33 -17.53 10.38
CA PHE A 275 6.62 -16.94 10.68
C PHE A 275 6.74 -15.52 10.10
N ASN A 276 6.28 -15.30 8.87
CA ASN A 276 6.25 -13.96 8.28
C ASN A 276 5.27 -13.05 9.05
N ALA A 277 4.11 -13.58 9.46
CA ALA A 277 3.15 -12.83 10.28
C ALA A 277 3.78 -12.38 11.61
N PHE A 278 4.56 -13.23 12.26
CA PHE A 278 5.29 -12.90 13.48
C PHE A 278 6.32 -11.77 13.25
N LEU A 279 7.11 -11.83 12.18
CA LEU A 279 8.08 -10.77 11.85
C LEU A 279 7.38 -9.44 11.55
N LEU A 280 6.24 -9.48 10.87
CA LEU A 280 5.44 -8.27 10.59
C LEU A 280 4.83 -7.69 11.86
N LEU A 281 4.36 -8.52 12.78
CA LEU A 281 3.87 -8.07 14.10
C LEU A 281 4.94 -7.31 14.87
N GLN A 282 6.19 -7.82 14.91
CA GLN A 282 7.30 -7.12 15.52
C GLN A 282 7.58 -5.75 14.87
N GLY A 283 7.53 -5.67 13.55
CA GLY A 283 7.68 -4.41 12.83
C GLY A 283 6.56 -3.40 13.15
N ILE A 284 5.32 -3.88 13.24
CA ILE A 284 4.15 -3.03 13.51
C ILE A 284 4.22 -2.41 14.91
N GLU A 285 4.76 -3.11 15.91
CA GLU A 285 4.86 -2.59 17.29
C GLU A 285 5.63 -1.26 17.38
N THR A 286 6.55 -1.01 16.47
CA THR A 286 7.37 0.23 16.45
C THR A 286 7.01 1.15 15.29
N VAL A 287 5.94 0.88 14.55
CA VAL A 287 5.63 1.62 13.31
C VAL A 287 5.42 3.12 13.55
N ALA A 288 4.76 3.51 14.63
CA ALA A 288 4.52 4.92 14.95
C ALA A 288 5.83 5.69 15.14
N LEU A 289 6.74 5.17 15.98
CA LEU A 289 8.06 5.76 16.20
C LEU A 289 8.89 5.85 14.92
N ARG A 290 8.82 4.83 14.07
CA ARG A 290 9.55 4.82 12.79
C ARG A 290 8.98 5.85 11.82
N ILE A 291 7.66 5.93 11.68
CA ILE A 291 7.01 6.90 10.78
C ILE A 291 7.33 8.33 11.19
N GLU A 292 7.27 8.68 12.48
CA GLU A 292 7.68 10.01 12.96
C GLU A 292 9.12 10.35 12.54
N ARG A 293 10.06 9.44 12.75
CA ARG A 293 11.46 9.64 12.37
C ARG A 293 11.66 9.68 10.86
N HIS A 294 10.97 8.83 10.10
CA HIS A 294 10.99 8.85 8.64
C HIS A 294 10.56 10.21 8.08
N VAL A 295 9.44 10.74 8.56
CA VAL A 295 8.87 12.02 8.11
C VAL A 295 9.77 13.19 8.52
N GLU A 296 10.26 13.20 9.77
CA GLU A 296 11.20 14.23 10.25
C GLU A 296 12.47 14.28 9.39
N ASN A 297 13.08 13.14 9.15
CA ASN A 297 14.30 13.06 8.34
C ASN A 297 14.03 13.47 6.89
N ALA A 298 12.92 12.99 6.30
CA ALA A 298 12.56 13.33 4.93
C ALA A 298 12.37 14.83 4.71
N ARG A 299 11.71 15.51 5.64
CA ARG A 299 11.54 16.97 5.58
C ARG A 299 12.90 17.68 5.57
N LYS A 300 13.80 17.31 6.47
CA LYS A 300 15.15 17.91 6.54
C LYS A 300 15.98 17.64 5.29
N VAL A 301 15.89 16.44 4.73
CA VAL A 301 16.56 16.11 3.45
C VAL A 301 15.95 16.89 2.28
N ALA A 302 14.63 17.00 2.21
CA ALA A 302 13.98 17.77 1.16
C ALA A 302 14.33 19.27 1.24
N GLU A 303 14.39 19.85 2.44
CA GLU A 303 14.85 21.24 2.68
C GLU A 303 16.31 21.43 2.26
N PHE A 304 17.22 20.48 2.61
CA PHE A 304 18.60 20.51 2.17
C PHE A 304 18.71 20.51 0.64
N LEU A 305 18.03 19.56 -0.02
CA LEU A 305 18.06 19.42 -1.48
C LEU A 305 17.48 20.65 -2.18
N ARG A 306 16.41 21.25 -1.66
CA ARG A 306 15.78 22.43 -2.24
C ARG A 306 16.73 23.65 -2.27
N ASN A 307 17.59 23.75 -1.27
CA ASN A 307 18.53 24.86 -1.14
C ASN A 307 19.89 24.58 -1.86
N ASP A 308 20.11 23.39 -2.40
CA ASP A 308 21.35 23.03 -3.04
C ASP A 308 21.40 23.47 -4.52
N PRO A 309 22.41 24.26 -4.93
CA PRO A 309 22.52 24.76 -6.31
C PRO A 309 22.73 23.68 -7.37
N ARG A 310 23.13 22.45 -7.00
CA ARG A 310 23.32 21.29 -7.89
C ARG A 310 21.98 20.59 -8.21
N VAL A 311 20.95 20.85 -7.42
CA VAL A 311 19.60 20.31 -7.59
C VAL A 311 18.79 21.19 -8.55
N ALA A 312 18.07 20.57 -9.48
CA ALA A 312 17.23 21.26 -10.45
C ALA A 312 15.82 21.51 -9.91
N TRP A 313 15.26 20.53 -9.20
CA TRP A 313 13.92 20.58 -8.61
C TRP A 313 13.78 19.53 -7.51
N VAL A 314 12.86 19.74 -6.57
CA VAL A 314 12.47 18.78 -5.53
C VAL A 314 10.94 18.69 -5.53
N ASN A 315 10.42 17.47 -5.70
CA ASN A 315 8.99 17.19 -5.64
C ASN A 315 8.66 16.56 -4.27
N TYR A 316 8.46 17.40 -3.27
CA TYR A 316 8.08 17.01 -1.92
C TYR A 316 6.73 17.66 -1.55
N ALA A 317 5.72 16.83 -1.28
CA ALA A 317 4.35 17.28 -1.06
C ALA A 317 4.18 18.21 0.14
N GLY A 318 5.10 18.19 1.11
CA GLY A 318 5.09 19.04 2.30
C GLY A 318 5.58 20.48 2.09
N PHE A 319 6.01 20.86 0.89
CA PHE A 319 6.36 22.25 0.62
C PHE A 319 5.12 23.11 0.37
N PRO A 320 5.08 24.38 0.88
CA PRO A 320 3.91 25.26 0.70
C PRO A 320 3.55 25.58 -0.75
N ASP A 321 4.49 25.47 -1.68
CA ASP A 321 4.30 25.66 -3.12
C ASP A 321 3.96 24.37 -3.88
N SER A 322 3.88 23.23 -3.18
CA SER A 322 3.41 21.97 -3.75
C SER A 322 1.90 22.03 -4.07
N PRO A 323 1.44 21.53 -5.22
CA PRO A 323 0.02 21.41 -5.52
C PRO A 323 -0.73 20.50 -4.53
N TYR A 324 -0.02 19.66 -3.80
CA TYR A 324 -0.58 18.74 -2.81
C TYR A 324 -0.53 19.26 -1.37
N TYR A 325 0.04 20.45 -1.13
CA TYR A 325 0.25 20.98 0.22
C TYR A 325 -1.04 21.00 1.06
N LEU A 326 -2.15 21.49 0.49
CA LEU A 326 -3.43 21.54 1.20
C LEU A 326 -3.99 20.13 1.52
N LEU A 327 -3.69 19.13 0.70
CA LEU A 327 -4.06 17.74 0.98
C LEU A 327 -3.16 17.13 2.07
N VAL A 328 -1.89 17.51 2.11
CA VAL A 328 -0.97 17.14 3.21
C VAL A 328 -1.48 17.71 4.54
N GLU A 329 -1.86 18.99 4.57
CA GLU A 329 -2.47 19.60 5.77
C GLU A 329 -3.77 18.89 6.17
N LYS A 330 -4.65 18.63 5.21
CA LYS A 330 -5.97 18.03 5.45
C LYS A 330 -5.87 16.56 5.94
N TYR A 331 -5.05 15.76 5.29
CA TYR A 331 -5.05 14.29 5.50
C TYR A 331 -3.92 13.80 6.38
N LEU A 332 -2.78 14.48 6.37
CA LEU A 332 -1.55 14.02 6.98
C LEU A 332 -1.07 14.92 8.14
N ASN A 333 -1.89 15.90 8.56
CA ASN A 333 -1.57 16.86 9.62
C ASN A 333 -0.20 17.54 9.39
N GLY A 334 0.10 17.93 8.16
CA GLY A 334 1.36 18.58 7.78
C GLY A 334 2.56 17.61 7.65
N ASN A 335 2.38 16.30 7.85
CA ASN A 335 3.44 15.29 7.83
C ASN A 335 3.48 14.57 6.48
N ALA A 336 4.06 15.20 5.47
CA ALA A 336 4.27 14.52 4.19
C ALA A 336 5.13 13.25 4.34
N SER A 337 4.94 12.30 3.42
CA SER A 337 5.63 11.01 3.43
C SER A 337 7.15 11.13 3.34
N SER A 338 7.85 10.07 3.74
CA SER A 338 9.31 9.95 3.53
C SER A 338 9.69 9.50 2.12
N LEU A 339 8.71 9.33 1.24
CA LEU A 339 8.91 9.02 -0.17
C LEU A 339 8.75 10.29 -1.00
N PHE A 340 9.77 10.67 -1.74
CA PHE A 340 9.71 11.81 -2.65
C PHE A 340 10.77 11.70 -3.76
N THR A 341 10.71 12.62 -4.73
CA THR A 341 11.63 12.65 -5.87
C THR A 341 12.32 14.00 -5.99
N PHE A 342 13.50 14.01 -6.58
CA PHE A 342 14.21 15.22 -6.97
C PHE A 342 15.00 15.00 -8.26
N GLY A 343 15.36 16.08 -8.92
CA GLY A 343 16.17 16.07 -10.14
C GLY A 343 17.49 16.78 -9.95
N ILE A 344 18.56 16.19 -10.51
CA ILE A 344 19.92 16.71 -10.45
C ILE A 344 20.25 17.48 -11.74
N LYS A 345 20.92 18.63 -11.63
CA LYS A 345 21.41 19.34 -12.83
C LYS A 345 22.45 18.51 -13.56
N GLY A 346 22.27 18.34 -14.86
CA GLY A 346 23.15 17.53 -15.71
C GLY A 346 22.49 16.27 -16.29
N GLY A 347 21.18 16.09 -16.01
CA GLY A 347 20.36 15.05 -16.68
C GLY A 347 20.72 13.62 -16.28
N MET A 348 20.55 12.68 -17.22
CA MET A 348 20.72 11.24 -17.01
C MET A 348 22.10 10.87 -16.43
N GLU A 349 23.17 11.45 -16.95
CA GLU A 349 24.54 11.07 -16.53
C GLU A 349 24.85 11.57 -15.12
N ALA A 350 24.38 12.77 -14.74
CA ALA A 350 24.51 13.26 -13.37
C ALA A 350 23.64 12.44 -12.39
N GLY A 351 22.43 12.06 -12.80
CA GLY A 351 21.56 11.17 -12.01
C GLY A 351 22.22 9.82 -11.73
N LYS A 352 22.83 9.19 -12.73
CA LYS A 352 23.58 7.93 -12.55
C LYS A 352 24.82 8.12 -11.68
N ALA A 353 25.62 9.16 -11.93
CA ALA A 353 26.81 9.43 -11.15
C ALA A 353 26.51 9.66 -9.66
N PHE A 354 25.45 10.41 -9.36
CA PHE A 354 24.93 10.54 -8.00
C PHE A 354 24.56 9.19 -7.40
N TYR A 355 23.70 8.46 -8.09
CA TYR A 355 23.20 7.16 -7.63
C TYR A 355 24.31 6.16 -7.35
N ASP A 356 25.32 6.11 -8.23
CA ASP A 356 26.47 5.21 -8.10
C ASP A 356 27.45 5.64 -7.00
N SER A 357 27.45 6.92 -6.61
CA SER A 357 28.34 7.49 -5.59
C SER A 357 27.79 7.38 -4.16
N LEU A 358 26.53 6.98 -3.97
CA LEU A 358 25.96 6.77 -2.64
C LEU A 358 26.68 5.67 -1.87
N GLN A 359 27.01 5.92 -0.60
CA GLN A 359 27.76 5.03 0.29
C GLN A 359 26.93 4.48 1.44
N LEU A 360 26.10 5.31 2.09
CA LEU A 360 25.16 4.94 3.16
C LEU A 360 23.81 4.53 2.59
N ILE A 361 23.24 5.39 1.74
CA ILE A 361 21.90 5.17 1.18
C ILE A 361 21.96 3.98 0.22
N THR A 362 21.15 2.96 0.51
CA THR A 362 21.18 1.71 -0.24
C THR A 362 20.48 1.85 -1.60
N ARG A 363 21.17 1.42 -2.65
CA ARG A 363 20.69 1.42 -4.05
C ARG A 363 19.86 0.18 -4.32
N LEU A 364 18.55 0.32 -4.37
CA LEU A 364 17.62 -0.80 -4.64
C LEU A 364 16.20 -0.32 -4.94
N VAL A 365 15.34 -1.26 -5.34
CA VAL A 365 13.93 -1.00 -5.63
C VAL A 365 13.07 -1.47 -4.46
N ASN A 366 13.09 -0.70 -3.37
CA ASN A 366 12.17 -0.87 -2.23
C ASN A 366 11.81 0.51 -1.67
N ILE A 367 10.92 0.56 -0.68
CA ILE A 367 10.54 1.75 0.09
C ILE A 367 10.20 1.33 1.51
N GLY A 368 10.23 2.27 2.45
CA GLY A 368 9.71 2.07 3.81
C GLY A 368 10.53 1.13 4.69
N ASP A 369 11.80 0.94 4.37
CA ASP A 369 12.78 0.26 5.22
C ASP A 369 13.31 1.23 6.28
N ALA A 370 13.77 0.72 7.41
CA ALA A 370 14.50 1.50 8.41
C ALA A 370 15.75 2.20 7.82
N LYS A 371 16.33 1.62 6.78
CA LYS A 371 17.42 2.20 6.00
C LYS A 371 16.91 3.17 4.95
N SER A 372 17.68 4.22 4.69
CA SER A 372 17.46 5.12 3.54
C SER A 372 17.77 4.39 2.24
N LEU A 373 16.88 4.54 1.27
CA LEU A 373 16.93 3.84 -0.01
C LEU A 373 16.84 4.84 -1.16
N ALA A 374 17.58 4.59 -2.23
CA ALA A 374 17.54 5.36 -3.46
C ALA A 374 17.20 4.49 -4.67
N CYS A 375 16.52 5.09 -5.64
CA CYS A 375 16.30 4.51 -6.96
C CYS A 375 16.46 5.59 -8.02
N HIS A 376 17.12 5.25 -9.14
CA HIS A 376 17.13 6.07 -10.35
C HIS A 376 16.15 5.47 -11.37
N PRO A 377 14.87 5.88 -11.39
CA PRO A 377 13.82 5.19 -12.12
C PRO A 377 14.09 5.05 -13.61
N ALA A 378 14.60 6.11 -14.25
CA ALA A 378 14.84 6.13 -15.69
C ALA A 378 15.82 5.03 -16.15
N SER A 379 16.84 4.69 -15.35
CA SER A 379 17.81 3.65 -15.70
C SER A 379 17.49 2.27 -15.14
N THR A 380 16.49 2.15 -14.27
CA THR A 380 16.16 0.90 -13.56
C THR A 380 14.71 0.46 -13.80
N THR A 381 13.78 0.93 -12.99
CA THR A 381 12.38 0.46 -12.98
C THR A 381 11.59 0.82 -14.24
N HIS A 382 11.94 1.91 -14.92
CA HIS A 382 11.26 2.41 -16.13
C HIS A 382 12.11 2.30 -17.40
N ARG A 383 13.24 1.59 -17.32
CA ARG A 383 14.19 1.44 -18.45
C ARG A 383 13.56 0.86 -19.73
N GLN A 384 12.53 0.04 -19.59
CA GLN A 384 11.84 -0.59 -20.74
C GLN A 384 10.84 0.35 -21.42
N MET A 385 10.52 1.49 -20.81
CA MET A 385 9.61 2.50 -21.36
C MET A 385 10.36 3.42 -22.34
N SER A 386 9.65 3.91 -23.37
CA SER A 386 10.15 5.01 -24.19
C SER A 386 10.29 6.29 -23.38
N ALA A 387 11.12 7.24 -23.85
CA ALA A 387 11.28 8.54 -23.19
C ALA A 387 9.94 9.27 -22.96
N GLU A 388 9.02 9.17 -23.93
CA GLU A 388 7.68 9.77 -23.80
C GLU A 388 6.83 9.06 -22.74
N GLN A 389 6.86 7.73 -22.68
CA GLN A 389 6.17 6.98 -21.65
C GLN A 389 6.74 7.27 -20.24
N GLN A 390 8.07 7.41 -20.12
CA GLN A 390 8.72 7.83 -18.87
C GLN A 390 8.22 9.22 -18.45
N ARG A 391 8.17 10.18 -19.38
CA ARG A 391 7.69 11.54 -19.13
C ARG A 391 6.23 11.56 -18.66
N ILE A 392 5.35 10.77 -19.29
CA ILE A 392 3.94 10.61 -18.86
C ILE A 392 3.85 10.00 -17.47
N ALA A 393 4.73 9.06 -17.12
CA ALA A 393 4.84 8.47 -15.79
C ALA A 393 5.47 9.41 -14.74
N GLY A 394 5.84 10.64 -15.10
CA GLY A 394 6.50 11.60 -14.21
C GLY A 394 7.96 11.26 -13.91
N VAL A 395 8.60 10.46 -14.76
CA VAL A 395 10.01 10.06 -14.63
C VAL A 395 10.84 10.81 -15.67
N LEU A 396 11.61 11.81 -15.21
CA LEU A 396 12.59 12.52 -16.03
C LEU A 396 13.95 11.81 -15.97
N PRO A 397 14.86 12.05 -16.97
CA PRO A 397 16.17 11.41 -17.00
C PRO A 397 17.02 11.62 -15.74
N GLU A 398 16.90 12.78 -15.09
CA GLU A 398 17.61 13.16 -13.88
C GLU A 398 16.92 12.78 -12.58
N THR A 399 15.77 12.11 -12.64
CA THR A 399 14.95 11.81 -11.46
C THR A 399 15.62 10.80 -10.54
N ILE A 400 15.80 11.19 -9.29
CA ILE A 400 16.10 10.29 -8.17
C ILE A 400 14.89 10.19 -7.27
N ARG A 401 14.49 8.96 -6.92
CA ARG A 401 13.50 8.69 -5.88
C ARG A 401 14.22 8.31 -4.59
N LEU A 402 13.90 8.99 -3.50
CA LEU A 402 14.36 8.66 -2.16
C LEU A 402 13.21 8.08 -1.32
N SER A 403 13.52 7.08 -0.52
CA SER A 403 12.72 6.63 0.63
C SER A 403 13.62 6.77 1.85
N ILE A 404 13.43 7.87 2.59
CA ILE A 404 14.31 8.24 3.69
C ILE A 404 14.03 7.37 4.92
N GLY A 405 15.10 6.84 5.49
CA GLY A 405 15.10 5.96 6.64
C GLY A 405 15.16 6.70 7.98
N ILE A 406 15.51 5.95 9.03
CA ILE A 406 15.52 6.44 10.40
C ILE A 406 16.95 6.64 10.96
N GLU A 407 17.97 6.62 10.10
CA GLU A 407 19.36 6.89 10.44
C GLU A 407 19.52 8.32 11.00
N HIS A 408 20.70 8.62 11.54
CA HIS A 408 20.99 9.98 11.98
C HIS A 408 20.97 10.94 10.78
N ILE A 409 20.27 12.05 10.92
CA ILE A 409 20.02 12.97 9.78
C ILE A 409 21.29 13.54 9.14
N HIS A 410 22.32 13.80 9.94
CA HIS A 410 23.59 14.32 9.41
C HIS A 410 24.28 13.29 8.51
N ASP A 411 24.28 12.02 8.89
CA ASP A 411 24.89 10.96 8.08
C ASP A 411 24.18 10.80 6.72
N ILE A 412 22.83 10.94 6.71
CA ILE A 412 22.05 10.92 5.46
C ILE A 412 22.42 12.12 4.57
N ILE A 413 22.49 13.32 5.16
CA ILE A 413 22.82 14.56 4.42
C ILE A 413 24.27 14.52 3.91
N GLU A 414 25.21 14.05 4.70
CA GLU A 414 26.62 13.91 4.31
C GLU A 414 26.78 12.95 3.14
N ASP A 415 26.05 11.82 3.13
CA ASP A 415 26.09 10.89 1.97
C ASP A 415 25.50 11.51 0.71
N ILE A 416 24.39 12.25 0.83
CA ILE A 416 23.79 12.98 -0.29
C ILE A 416 24.73 14.06 -0.80
N ASP A 417 25.35 14.84 0.08
CA ASP A 417 26.23 15.95 -0.29
C ASP A 417 27.48 15.46 -1.04
N GLN A 418 28.15 14.40 -0.54
CA GLN A 418 29.30 13.82 -1.20
C GLN A 418 28.93 13.23 -2.57
N ALA A 419 27.74 12.59 -2.70
CA ALA A 419 27.28 12.05 -3.97
C ALA A 419 26.93 13.15 -4.98
N LEU A 420 26.34 14.27 -4.54
CA LEU A 420 26.12 15.45 -5.36
C LEU A 420 27.43 16.10 -5.82
N ALA A 421 28.47 16.10 -4.98
CA ALA A 421 29.79 16.61 -5.36
C ALA A 421 30.46 15.77 -6.47
N GLN A 422 30.24 14.45 -6.45
CA GLN A 422 30.72 13.56 -7.52
C GLN A 422 29.93 13.73 -8.83
N ALA A 423 28.62 13.90 -8.71
CA ALA A 423 27.74 14.06 -9.87
C ALA A 423 27.87 15.40 -10.58
N CYS A 424 28.14 16.46 -9.81
CA CYS A 424 28.27 17.83 -10.30
C CYS A 424 29.63 18.45 -9.86
N PRO A 425 30.75 17.95 -10.36
CA PRO A 425 32.04 18.51 -10.01
C PRO A 425 32.13 19.99 -10.45
N PRO A 426 32.79 20.87 -9.68
CA PRO A 426 32.99 22.25 -10.07
C PRO A 426 33.67 22.29 -11.47
N ARG A 427 33.09 23.09 -12.39
CA ARG A 427 33.70 23.26 -13.71
C ARG A 427 35.17 23.68 -13.53
N LYS A 428 36.13 22.84 -13.99
CA LYS A 428 37.52 23.28 -14.11
C LYS A 428 37.53 24.59 -14.89
N ARG A 429 37.98 25.68 -14.26
CA ARG A 429 38.31 26.88 -15.02
C ARG A 429 39.31 26.42 -16.11
N LEU A 430 38.89 26.51 -17.35
CA LEU A 430 39.85 26.47 -18.45
C LEU A 430 40.83 27.64 -18.18
N GLU A 431 42.02 27.31 -17.69
CA GLU A 431 43.12 28.28 -17.73
C GLU A 431 43.24 28.68 -19.17
N ALA A 432 43.00 29.97 -19.43
CA ALA A 432 43.28 30.55 -20.73
C ALA A 432 44.75 30.28 -21.04
N ALA A 433 44.97 29.42 -22.03
CA ALA A 433 46.32 29.28 -22.60
C ALA A 433 46.68 30.64 -23.21
N GLU A 434 47.65 31.31 -22.59
CA GLU A 434 48.36 32.45 -23.17
C GLU A 434 49.21 32.00 -24.36
#